data_ba580dbb43da8e51d78935b137dfb88e
#
_entry.id   ba580dbb43da8e51d78935b137dfb88e
#
_cell.length_a   1.000
_cell.length_b   1.000
_cell.length_c   1.000
_cell.angle_alpha   90.00
_cell.angle_beta   90.00
_cell.angle_gamma   90.00
#
_symmetry.space_group_name_H-M   'P 1'
#
loop_
_entity.id
_entity.type
_entity.pdbx_description
1 polymer ?
#
loop_
_entity_poly.entity_id
_entity_poly.type
_entity_poly.pdbx_seq_one_letter_code
_entity_poly.pdbx_strand_id
1 'polypeptide(L)'
;MPKITIDSKEYDFENGMTVMQACEQAGTEIPRFCYHEKLSIAGNCRMCLVEMEKAPKPIASCAMPAAEGMVIKTNTETVKKARKGVMEFLLINHPLDCPICDQGGECDLQDQAMYYGFDKTRYEENKRAVQNKNMGPLVKTIMTRCIHCTRCVRFSTEVAGVDDIGLLGRGENAEITTYLEKTIESELSGNVIDLCPVGALTSKPYAFKSRPWELTKTETFDVFDGIGSSIRIDTRGKKVLRALPRINEETNEEWISDKSRFAIDGLSSQRLDSVYLKLNKKLQKSSWDDAFTKIKNEIIKRGEKNTVFLSGKFTDIETLYSSKKFCESLKSTNYDCRFDNAQFLESFNSSYKFNSTIQEIENADAILLIGSNPRWEAAVLNARIRKAYIENNCKIGLIGPKLDLTYDYEHLSNSLDYLNNLNNNKSEFNKILNNAKNPLIIIGTSAINNNFGKKIIETAAFLAKKIQKNPNINPLNILHQDISRVGALEIEFYNKKFDNDFNTSLKKHIDSKKPVVFLMG
;
A
#
# COMPACT_ATOMS: atom_id res chain seq x y z
N MET A 1 25.58 -13.73 21.26
CA MET A 1 24.90 -12.42 21.14
C MET A 1 25.41 -11.53 22.27
N PRO A 2 25.59 -10.24 22.05
CA PRO A 2 25.93 -9.31 23.12
C PRO A 2 24.79 -9.20 24.13
N LYS A 3 25.13 -8.86 25.38
CA LYS A 3 24.19 -8.82 26.50
C LYS A 3 24.00 -7.42 27.05
N ILE A 4 22.77 -7.10 27.40
CA ILE A 4 22.35 -5.84 28.02
C ILE A 4 21.53 -6.14 29.29
N THR A 5 21.71 -5.35 30.32
CA THR A 5 20.88 -5.46 31.54
C THR A 5 19.79 -4.39 31.50
N ILE A 6 18.53 -4.82 31.54
CA ILE A 6 17.35 -3.93 31.55
C ILE A 6 16.56 -4.20 32.82
N ASP A 7 16.37 -3.18 33.65
CA ASP A 7 15.66 -3.24 34.93
C ASP A 7 16.07 -4.45 35.79
N SER A 8 17.39 -4.67 35.91
CA SER A 8 18.04 -5.73 36.70
C SER A 8 17.95 -7.14 36.11
N LYS A 9 17.49 -7.31 34.88
CA LYS A 9 17.49 -8.58 34.16
C LYS A 9 18.40 -8.52 32.96
N GLU A 10 19.14 -9.59 32.69
CA GLU A 10 20.03 -9.70 31.54
C GLU A 10 19.29 -10.26 30.34
N TYR A 11 19.52 -9.67 29.16
CA TYR A 11 18.92 -10.07 27.88
C TYR A 11 19.98 -10.09 26.78
N ASP A 12 19.87 -11.04 25.87
CA ASP A 12 20.62 -11.05 24.62
C ASP A 12 19.97 -10.08 23.62
N PHE A 13 20.77 -9.40 22.80
CA PHE A 13 20.26 -8.53 21.74
C PHE A 13 21.07 -8.69 20.45
N GLU A 14 20.53 -8.24 19.33
CA GLU A 14 21.21 -8.28 18.03
C GLU A 14 22.08 -7.04 17.82
N ASN A 15 23.24 -7.24 17.16
CA ASN A 15 24.12 -6.13 16.80
C ASN A 15 23.40 -5.12 15.88
N GLY A 16 23.58 -3.83 16.17
CA GLY A 16 22.98 -2.74 15.39
C GLY A 16 21.66 -2.23 15.97
N MET A 17 21.06 -2.90 16.95
CA MET A 17 19.88 -2.41 17.66
C MET A 17 20.17 -1.15 18.48
N THR A 18 19.15 -0.30 18.61
CA THR A 18 19.14 0.78 19.59
C THR A 18 18.74 0.25 20.97
N VAL A 19 19.05 1.02 22.03
CA VAL A 19 18.61 0.68 23.39
C VAL A 19 17.08 0.53 23.47
N MET A 20 16.31 1.33 22.72
CA MET A 20 14.85 1.22 22.64
C MET A 20 14.43 -0.15 22.07
N GLN A 21 14.99 -0.55 20.94
CA GLN A 21 14.67 -1.84 20.30
C GLN A 21 15.03 -3.03 21.20
N ALA A 22 16.19 -2.95 21.89
CA ALA A 22 16.58 -3.97 22.86
C ALA A 22 15.60 -4.04 24.06
N CYS A 23 15.10 -2.90 24.54
CA CYS A 23 14.08 -2.85 25.60
C CYS A 23 12.76 -3.48 25.12
N GLU A 24 12.32 -3.21 23.91
CA GLU A 24 11.10 -3.78 23.34
C GLU A 24 11.21 -5.28 23.13
N GLN A 25 12.35 -5.77 22.61
CA GLN A 25 12.64 -7.20 22.52
C GLN A 25 12.59 -7.90 23.89
N ALA A 26 13.02 -7.19 24.95
CA ALA A 26 12.92 -7.67 26.33
C ALA A 26 11.51 -7.54 26.95
N GLY A 27 10.51 -7.08 26.18
CA GLY A 27 9.14 -6.88 26.63
C GLY A 27 8.92 -5.61 27.47
N THR A 28 9.87 -4.66 27.46
CA THR A 28 9.77 -3.38 28.16
C THR A 28 9.41 -2.27 27.18
N GLU A 29 8.19 -1.80 27.22
CA GLU A 29 7.71 -0.71 26.36
C GLU A 29 8.32 0.64 26.78
N ILE A 30 8.86 1.37 25.80
CA ILE A 30 9.41 2.72 25.96
C ILE A 30 8.51 3.73 25.24
N PRO A 31 7.97 4.76 25.95
CA PRO A 31 7.11 5.77 25.33
C PRO A 31 7.88 6.61 24.30
N ARG A 32 7.20 6.96 23.20
CA ARG A 32 7.80 7.70 22.08
C ARG A 32 6.79 8.50 21.29
N PHE A 33 7.24 9.53 20.57
CA PHE A 33 6.43 10.27 19.58
C PHE A 33 7.17 10.40 18.26
N CYS A 34 8.44 10.80 18.24
CA CYS A 34 9.14 11.04 16.98
C CYS A 34 9.69 9.75 16.36
N TYR A 35 10.04 8.75 17.14
CA TYR A 35 10.55 7.48 16.64
C TYR A 35 9.45 6.66 15.95
N HIS A 36 9.81 6.04 14.85
CA HIS A 36 8.98 5.07 14.10
C HIS A 36 9.91 4.03 13.48
N GLU A 37 9.50 2.75 13.52
CA GLU A 37 10.34 1.62 13.09
C GLU A 37 10.81 1.72 11.63
N LYS A 38 9.98 2.28 10.77
CA LYS A 38 10.21 2.37 9.32
C LYS A 38 10.78 3.72 8.87
N LEU A 39 11.16 4.60 9.79
CA LEU A 39 11.68 5.93 9.48
C LEU A 39 13.00 6.18 10.19
N SER A 40 13.82 7.05 9.64
CA SER A 40 15.08 7.47 10.26
C SER A 40 14.86 8.04 11.66
N ILE A 41 15.90 7.99 12.51
CA ILE A 41 15.83 8.42 13.90
C ILE A 41 15.92 9.94 13.98
N ALA A 42 14.84 10.61 14.41
CA ALA A 42 14.84 12.06 14.62
C ALA A 42 15.39 12.46 16.00
N GLY A 43 15.15 11.70 17.06
CA GLY A 43 15.65 11.94 18.40
C GLY A 43 15.22 13.26 19.05
N ASN A 44 14.14 13.90 18.55
CA ASN A 44 13.76 15.28 18.92
C ASN A 44 12.71 15.39 20.04
N CYS A 45 11.80 14.43 20.21
CA CYS A 45 10.73 14.52 21.21
C CYS A 45 11.20 14.26 22.65
N ARG A 46 12.26 13.49 22.83
CA ARG A 46 12.83 13.13 24.13
C ARG A 46 11.90 12.33 25.07
N MET A 47 10.78 11.82 24.59
CA MET A 47 9.90 11.01 25.45
C MET A 47 10.51 9.65 25.83
N CYS A 48 11.42 9.13 25.01
CA CYS A 48 12.09 7.85 25.18
C CYS A 48 13.28 7.87 26.17
N LEU A 49 13.40 8.87 27.01
CA LEU A 49 14.51 8.95 27.98
C LEU A 49 14.50 7.77 28.94
N VAL A 50 15.67 7.16 29.11
CA VAL A 50 15.97 6.11 30.08
C VAL A 50 17.27 6.45 30.84
N GLU A 51 17.47 5.86 32.00
CA GLU A 51 18.70 6.02 32.76
C GLU A 51 19.69 4.90 32.39
N MET A 52 20.92 5.27 32.09
CA MET A 52 22.01 4.34 31.84
C MET A 52 23.02 4.47 32.94
N GLU A 53 23.45 3.36 33.52
CA GLU A 53 24.45 3.36 34.58
C GLU A 53 25.75 4.01 34.08
N LYS A 54 26.39 4.81 34.93
CA LYS A 54 27.59 5.61 34.61
C LYS A 54 27.36 6.77 33.62
N ALA A 55 26.16 7.00 33.14
CA ALA A 55 25.85 8.21 32.36
C ALA A 55 25.49 9.37 33.30
N PRO A 56 25.97 10.60 33.04
CA PRO A 56 25.72 11.74 33.91
C PRO A 56 24.27 12.25 33.85
N LYS A 57 23.50 11.84 32.84
CA LYS A 57 22.09 12.24 32.60
C LYS A 57 21.34 11.18 31.81
N PRO A 58 20.00 11.16 31.84
CA PRO A 58 19.20 10.26 31.03
C PRO A 58 19.52 10.36 29.54
N ILE A 59 19.51 9.22 28.85
CA ILE A 59 19.81 9.10 27.42
C ILE A 59 18.54 8.91 26.61
N ALA A 60 18.55 9.32 25.33
CA ALA A 60 17.48 9.04 24.38
C ALA A 60 17.63 7.62 23.82
N SER A 61 16.87 6.66 24.32
CA SER A 61 16.99 5.25 23.98
C SER A 61 16.80 4.96 22.50
N CYS A 62 15.98 5.74 21.79
CA CYS A 62 15.75 5.58 20.35
C CYS A 62 16.96 5.90 19.47
N ALA A 63 17.92 6.70 19.99
CA ALA A 63 19.09 7.15 19.24
C ALA A 63 20.43 6.61 19.82
N MET A 64 20.38 5.91 20.94
CA MET A 64 21.56 5.30 21.55
C MET A 64 21.72 3.87 21.05
N PRO A 65 22.80 3.52 20.34
CA PRO A 65 23.11 2.14 20.00
C PRO A 65 23.27 1.28 21.26
N ALA A 66 22.68 0.09 21.27
CA ALA A 66 22.89 -0.87 22.33
C ALA A 66 24.31 -1.46 22.24
N ALA A 67 24.97 -1.63 23.39
CA ALA A 67 26.31 -2.20 23.47
C ALA A 67 26.42 -3.20 24.64
N GLU A 68 27.37 -4.12 24.50
CA GLU A 68 27.67 -5.14 25.51
C GLU A 68 27.90 -4.54 26.90
N GLY A 69 27.27 -5.12 27.92
CA GLY A 69 27.44 -4.73 29.32
C GLY A 69 26.72 -3.43 29.71
N MET A 70 25.91 -2.83 28.85
CA MET A 70 25.08 -1.69 29.25
C MET A 70 24.07 -2.08 30.32
N VAL A 71 23.86 -1.20 31.31
CA VAL A 71 22.83 -1.34 32.34
C VAL A 71 21.84 -0.21 32.20
N ILE A 72 20.63 -0.54 31.81
CA ILE A 72 19.51 0.39 31.51
C ILE A 72 18.44 0.25 32.59
N LYS A 73 17.97 1.38 33.08
CA LYS A 73 16.85 1.48 34.02
C LYS A 73 15.73 2.31 33.39
N THR A 74 14.55 1.72 33.25
CA THR A 74 13.45 2.33 32.50
C THR A 74 12.38 2.97 33.38
N ASN A 75 12.39 2.67 34.68
CA ASN A 75 11.34 3.08 35.63
C ASN A 75 11.88 3.65 36.96
N THR A 76 12.94 4.47 36.89
CA THR A 76 13.46 5.20 38.07
C THR A 76 12.72 6.52 38.29
N GLU A 77 12.87 7.12 39.48
CA GLU A 77 12.30 8.45 39.76
C GLU A 77 12.87 9.52 38.83
N THR A 78 14.15 9.41 38.44
CA THR A 78 14.79 10.29 37.46
C THR A 78 14.08 10.18 36.09
N VAL A 79 13.84 8.97 35.62
CA VAL A 79 13.15 8.72 34.33
C VAL A 79 11.70 9.22 34.37
N LYS A 80 10.96 8.93 35.43
CA LYS A 80 9.60 9.43 35.62
C LYS A 80 9.55 10.95 35.60
N LYS A 81 10.42 11.62 36.34
CA LYS A 81 10.53 13.07 36.34
C LYS A 81 10.88 13.65 34.99
N ALA A 82 11.81 13.00 34.25
CA ALA A 82 12.20 13.43 32.92
C ALA A 82 11.01 13.32 31.93
N ARG A 83 10.32 12.17 31.87
CA ARG A 83 9.14 11.96 31.00
C ARG A 83 8.01 12.92 31.35
N LYS A 84 7.76 13.15 32.63
CA LYS A 84 6.77 14.10 33.11
C LYS A 84 7.06 15.53 32.64
N GLY A 85 8.33 15.96 32.70
CA GLY A 85 8.77 17.25 32.15
C GLY A 85 8.64 17.35 30.65
N VAL A 86 8.95 16.26 29.90
CA VAL A 86 8.73 16.22 28.44
C VAL A 86 7.24 16.36 28.09
N MET A 87 6.35 15.65 28.81
CA MET A 87 4.91 15.80 28.61
C MET A 87 4.45 17.22 28.86
N GLU A 88 4.96 17.88 29.91
CA GLU A 88 4.68 19.28 30.19
C GLU A 88 5.06 20.20 29.02
N PHE A 89 6.26 20.04 28.44
CA PHE A 89 6.66 20.77 27.24
C PHE A 89 5.77 20.52 26.02
N LEU A 90 5.39 19.28 25.78
CA LEU A 90 4.50 18.95 24.65
C LEU A 90 3.10 19.54 24.81
N LEU A 91 2.61 19.66 26.05
CA LEU A 91 1.26 20.13 26.36
C LEU A 91 1.18 21.66 26.51
N ILE A 92 2.29 22.37 26.74
CA ILE A 92 2.26 23.82 27.00
C ILE A 92 1.54 24.61 25.90
N ASN A 93 1.80 24.28 24.64
CA ASN A 93 1.18 24.91 23.48
C ASN A 93 0.07 24.06 22.82
N HIS A 94 -0.14 22.83 23.30
CA HIS A 94 -1.19 21.97 22.74
C HIS A 94 -2.58 22.49 23.12
N PRO A 95 -3.51 22.67 22.14
CA PRO A 95 -4.83 23.22 22.42
C PRO A 95 -5.72 22.20 23.19
N LEU A 96 -6.69 22.70 23.92
CA LEU A 96 -7.67 21.89 24.66
C LEU A 96 -8.80 21.40 23.76
N ASP A 97 -8.46 20.79 22.63
CA ASP A 97 -9.35 20.43 21.53
C ASP A 97 -9.84 18.98 21.57
N CYS A 98 -9.48 18.16 22.58
CA CYS A 98 -9.83 16.73 22.58
C CYS A 98 -11.30 16.44 22.27
N PRO A 99 -12.29 17.20 22.78
CA PRO A 99 -13.71 16.96 22.48
C PRO A 99 -14.08 17.14 21.01
N ILE A 100 -13.38 18.02 20.28
CA ILE A 100 -13.60 18.33 18.86
C ILE A 100 -12.50 17.80 17.95
N CYS A 101 -11.54 17.05 18.49
CA CYS A 101 -10.41 16.50 17.74
C CYS A 101 -10.78 15.13 17.15
N ASP A 102 -10.60 14.96 15.84
CA ASP A 102 -10.88 13.67 15.17
C ASP A 102 -9.95 12.52 15.66
N GLN A 103 -8.81 12.84 16.29
CA GLN A 103 -7.89 11.87 16.88
C GLN A 103 -8.30 11.42 18.30
N GLY A 104 -9.30 12.08 18.91
CA GLY A 104 -9.72 11.78 20.29
C GLY A 104 -10.14 10.32 20.48
N GLY A 105 -9.52 9.61 21.41
CA GLY A 105 -9.71 8.18 21.69
C GLY A 105 -8.78 7.22 20.93
N GLU A 106 -7.90 7.74 20.06
CA GLU A 106 -6.84 7.00 19.38
C GLU A 106 -5.58 7.90 19.22
N CYS A 107 -5.26 8.70 20.24
CA CYS A 107 -4.24 9.73 20.23
C CYS A 107 -3.09 9.37 21.18
N ASP A 108 -1.89 9.12 20.64
CA ASP A 108 -0.71 8.79 21.44
C ASP A 108 -0.41 9.86 22.51
N LEU A 109 -0.59 11.15 22.16
CA LEU A 109 -0.37 12.24 23.12
C LEU A 109 -1.37 12.20 24.26
N GLN A 110 -2.64 11.89 23.99
CA GLN A 110 -3.69 11.77 25.01
C GLN A 110 -3.37 10.61 25.97
N ASP A 111 -3.04 9.44 25.44
CA ASP A 111 -2.77 8.24 26.23
C ASP A 111 -1.50 8.41 27.06
N GLN A 112 -0.42 8.94 26.47
CA GLN A 112 0.81 9.20 27.20
C GLN A 112 0.68 10.36 28.19
N ALA A 113 -0.16 11.37 27.94
CA ALA A 113 -0.47 12.43 28.89
C ALA A 113 -1.19 11.91 30.13
N MET A 114 -2.13 10.97 29.94
CA MET A 114 -2.83 10.31 31.06
C MET A 114 -1.87 9.47 31.91
N TYR A 115 -0.90 8.81 31.29
CA TYR A 115 0.00 7.91 32.01
C TYR A 115 1.20 8.62 32.65
N TYR A 116 1.80 9.59 31.96
CA TYR A 116 3.07 10.25 32.37
C TYR A 116 2.91 11.72 32.73
N GLY A 117 1.78 12.35 32.41
CA GLY A 117 1.60 13.79 32.55
C GLY A 117 1.26 14.28 33.97
N PHE A 118 0.95 15.57 34.05
CA PHE A 118 0.38 16.20 35.23
C PHE A 118 -1.15 16.34 35.06
N ASP A 119 -1.86 16.40 36.18
CA ASP A 119 -3.30 16.64 36.25
C ASP A 119 -3.68 18.11 36.00
N LYS A 120 -2.71 19.04 36.10
CA LYS A 120 -2.89 20.48 35.91
C LYS A 120 -1.66 21.14 35.29
N THR A 121 -1.85 22.29 34.68
CA THR A 121 -0.77 23.15 34.21
C THR A 121 -0.37 24.15 35.29
N ARG A 122 0.91 24.55 35.29
CA ARG A 122 1.47 25.66 36.06
C ARG A 122 1.81 26.88 35.21
N TYR A 123 1.51 26.82 33.90
CA TYR A 123 1.77 27.89 32.93
C TYR A 123 0.49 28.71 32.71
N GLU A 124 0.63 30.03 32.68
CA GLU A 124 -0.47 30.99 32.53
C GLU A 124 -0.43 31.68 31.16
N GLU A 125 0.65 31.48 30.38
CA GLU A 125 0.83 32.08 29.08
C GLU A 125 -0.19 31.56 28.06
N ASN A 126 -0.50 32.42 27.07
CA ASN A 126 -1.35 32.04 25.97
C ASN A 126 -0.70 30.96 25.12
N LYS A 127 -1.47 29.94 24.75
CA LYS A 127 -1.01 28.90 23.83
C LYS A 127 -0.76 29.46 22.43
N ARG A 128 0.29 28.98 21.79
CA ARG A 128 0.61 29.33 20.40
C ARG A 128 -0.51 28.94 19.46
N ALA A 129 -0.90 29.83 18.56
CA ALA A 129 -1.80 29.53 17.45
C ALA A 129 -1.02 29.46 16.14
N VAL A 130 -1.26 28.45 15.34
CA VAL A 130 -0.62 28.24 14.04
C VAL A 130 -1.70 28.15 12.96
N GLN A 131 -1.48 28.83 11.84
CA GLN A 131 -2.39 28.80 10.72
C GLN A 131 -2.43 27.41 10.09
N ASN A 132 -3.62 26.92 9.76
CA ASN A 132 -3.80 25.67 9.04
C ASN A 132 -3.23 25.75 7.64
N LYS A 133 -2.70 24.64 7.15
CA LYS A 133 -2.11 24.53 5.81
C LYS A 133 -3.04 23.80 4.86
N ASN A 134 -2.96 24.10 3.59
CA ASN A 134 -3.68 23.36 2.56
C ASN A 134 -2.84 22.15 2.12
N MET A 135 -3.19 20.94 2.56
CA MET A 135 -2.54 19.70 2.17
C MET A 135 -3.39 18.86 1.19
N GLY A 136 -4.29 19.50 0.46
CA GLY A 136 -5.11 18.86 -0.55
C GLY A 136 -6.49 18.39 -0.06
N PRO A 137 -7.19 17.57 -0.86
CA PRO A 137 -8.57 17.14 -0.56
C PRO A 137 -8.67 16.03 0.47
N LEU A 138 -7.60 15.29 0.72
CA LEU A 138 -7.62 14.08 1.55
C LEU A 138 -7.20 14.32 2.99
N VAL A 139 -6.21 15.19 3.22
CA VAL A 139 -5.63 15.46 4.55
C VAL A 139 -6.16 16.78 5.10
N LYS A 140 -6.80 16.69 6.27
CA LYS A 140 -7.24 17.85 7.06
C LYS A 140 -6.12 18.26 8.01
N THR A 141 -5.83 19.54 8.10
CA THR A 141 -4.79 20.08 8.97
C THR A 141 -5.37 20.94 10.07
N ILE A 142 -4.87 20.74 11.30
CA ILE A 142 -5.04 21.66 12.43
C ILE A 142 -3.67 21.79 13.09
N MET A 143 -2.86 22.71 12.54
CA MET A 143 -1.43 22.77 12.83
C MET A 143 -1.10 23.24 14.25
N THR A 144 -2.02 23.89 14.93
CA THR A 144 -1.88 24.20 16.35
C THR A 144 -1.70 22.94 17.23
N ARG A 145 -2.22 21.79 16.76
CA ARG A 145 -2.09 20.49 17.45
C ARG A 145 -0.76 19.78 17.20
N CYS A 146 0.05 20.27 16.27
CA CYS A 146 1.31 19.64 15.87
C CYS A 146 2.35 19.69 17.00
N ILE A 147 2.97 18.54 17.28
CA ILE A 147 4.06 18.41 18.28
C ILE A 147 5.45 18.31 17.64
N HIS A 148 5.58 18.65 16.37
CA HIS A 148 6.83 18.70 15.59
C HIS A 148 7.65 17.40 15.61
N CYS A 149 6.99 16.25 15.65
CA CYS A 149 7.64 14.94 15.67
C CYS A 149 8.36 14.59 14.35
N THR A 150 8.07 15.32 13.28
CA THR A 150 8.61 15.17 11.91
C THR A 150 8.38 13.82 11.23
N ARG A 151 7.51 12.95 11.76
CA ARG A 151 7.19 11.66 11.10
C ARG A 151 6.65 11.87 9.68
N CYS A 152 5.74 12.84 9.47
CA CYS A 152 5.18 13.14 8.15
C CYS A 152 6.23 13.64 7.14
N VAL A 153 7.19 14.45 7.58
CA VAL A 153 8.28 14.95 6.72
C VAL A 153 9.19 13.79 6.30
N ARG A 154 9.63 12.96 7.26
CA ARG A 154 10.50 11.81 6.98
C ARG A 154 9.79 10.76 6.11
N PHE A 155 8.52 10.49 6.35
CA PHE A 155 7.75 9.61 5.48
C PHE A 155 7.70 10.13 4.04
N SER A 156 7.42 11.44 3.86
CA SER A 156 7.37 12.06 2.53
C SER A 156 8.67 11.86 1.76
N THR A 157 9.81 12.13 2.39
CA THR A 157 11.12 12.06 1.74
C THR A 157 11.69 10.64 1.66
N GLU A 158 11.53 9.82 2.70
CA GLU A 158 12.18 8.50 2.79
C GLU A 158 11.35 7.41 2.10
N VAL A 159 10.06 7.32 2.40
CA VAL A 159 9.17 6.25 1.90
C VAL A 159 8.48 6.66 0.59
N ALA A 160 7.77 7.78 0.59
CA ALA A 160 7.06 8.26 -0.60
C ALA A 160 8.00 8.83 -1.68
N GLY A 161 9.16 9.34 -1.28
CA GLY A 161 10.17 9.87 -2.20
C GLY A 161 9.79 11.19 -2.85
N VAL A 162 9.02 12.01 -2.14
CA VAL A 162 8.57 13.34 -2.59
C VAL A 162 8.87 14.39 -1.52
N ASP A 163 9.23 15.60 -1.94
CA ASP A 163 9.56 16.71 -1.04
C ASP A 163 8.36 17.65 -0.84
N ASP A 164 7.16 17.06 -0.69
CA ASP A 164 5.91 17.83 -0.58
C ASP A 164 5.77 18.51 0.78
N ILE A 165 6.32 17.93 1.86
CA ILE A 165 6.19 18.40 3.23
C ILE A 165 7.56 18.71 3.81
N GLY A 166 7.69 19.88 4.45
CA GLY A 166 8.92 20.30 5.09
C GLY A 166 8.69 20.93 6.46
N LEU A 167 9.80 21.19 7.17
CA LEU A 167 9.83 21.95 8.42
C LEU A 167 10.47 23.30 8.15
N LEU A 168 9.75 24.38 8.37
CA LEU A 168 10.24 25.74 8.31
C LEU A 168 10.46 26.33 9.71
N GLY A 169 11.41 27.24 9.84
CA GLY A 169 11.72 27.91 11.09
C GLY A 169 12.43 27.01 12.09
N ARG A 170 12.53 27.49 13.33
CA ARG A 170 13.16 26.79 14.45
C ARG A 170 12.56 27.19 15.80
N GLY A 171 12.73 26.35 16.80
CA GLY A 171 12.19 26.58 18.14
C GLY A 171 10.66 26.66 18.11
N GLU A 172 10.10 27.62 18.83
CA GLU A 172 8.64 27.81 18.89
C GLU A 172 8.01 28.25 17.54
N ASN A 173 8.81 28.87 16.66
CA ASN A 173 8.38 29.32 15.33
C ASN A 173 8.53 28.21 14.27
N ALA A 174 8.89 27.00 14.64
CA ALA A 174 8.94 25.89 13.71
C ALA A 174 7.53 25.49 13.26
N GLU A 175 7.35 25.27 11.95
CA GLU A 175 6.07 24.88 11.35
C GLU A 175 6.26 23.78 10.32
N ILE A 176 5.43 22.76 10.39
CA ILE A 176 5.29 21.77 9.30
C ILE A 176 4.38 22.39 8.24
N THR A 177 4.86 22.46 7.01
CA THR A 177 4.15 23.08 5.89
C THR A 177 4.52 22.40 4.57
N THR A 178 3.76 22.72 3.52
CA THR A 178 4.08 22.38 2.14
C THR A 178 4.81 23.54 1.47
N TYR A 179 5.61 23.23 0.43
CA TYR A 179 6.31 24.25 -0.34
C TYR A 179 5.31 25.14 -1.10
N LEU A 180 5.34 26.46 -0.87
CA LEU A 180 4.48 27.46 -1.51
C LEU A 180 2.97 27.10 -1.48
N GLU A 181 2.51 26.48 -0.38
CA GLU A 181 1.12 26.04 -0.20
C GLU A 181 0.61 25.07 -1.28
N LYS A 182 1.52 24.37 -2.00
CA LYS A 182 1.13 23.28 -2.89
C LYS A 182 0.46 22.15 -2.11
N THR A 183 -0.46 21.48 -2.75
CA THR A 183 -1.07 20.28 -2.18
C THR A 183 -0.09 19.11 -2.19
N ILE A 184 -0.28 18.14 -1.29
CA ILE A 184 0.45 16.87 -1.35
C ILE A 184 -0.08 16.10 -2.55
N GLU A 185 0.82 15.68 -3.45
CA GLU A 185 0.47 14.99 -4.70
C GLU A 185 0.85 13.51 -4.70
N SER A 186 1.48 13.02 -3.63
CA SER A 186 1.86 11.61 -3.52
C SER A 186 0.64 10.70 -3.43
N GLU A 187 0.69 9.60 -4.15
CA GLU A 187 -0.28 8.49 -4.11
C GLU A 187 -0.29 7.71 -2.78
N LEU A 188 0.64 8.06 -1.88
CA LEU A 188 0.74 7.53 -0.51
C LEU A 188 0.40 8.57 0.55
N SER A 189 -0.15 9.73 0.16
CA SER A 189 -0.33 10.91 1.03
C SER A 189 -1.14 10.60 2.29
N GLY A 190 -2.12 9.69 2.23
CA GLY A 190 -2.98 9.34 3.35
C GLY A 190 -2.24 8.68 4.52
N ASN A 191 -1.05 8.11 4.31
CA ASN A 191 -0.29 7.48 5.39
C ASN A 191 0.23 8.49 6.44
N VAL A 192 0.34 9.78 6.10
CA VAL A 192 0.70 10.80 7.09
C VAL A 192 -0.36 10.96 8.18
N ILE A 193 -1.61 10.51 7.92
CA ILE A 193 -2.70 10.52 8.88
C ILE A 193 -2.43 9.51 10.01
N ASP A 194 -2.05 8.29 9.63
CA ASP A 194 -1.78 7.20 10.60
C ASP A 194 -0.47 7.46 11.35
N LEU A 195 0.52 8.04 10.67
CA LEU A 195 1.82 8.38 11.27
C LEU A 195 1.74 9.54 12.26
N CYS A 196 0.74 10.41 12.13
CA CYS A 196 0.61 11.57 13.00
C CYS A 196 0.13 11.15 14.40
N PRO A 197 0.98 11.27 15.45
CA PRO A 197 0.63 10.81 16.80
C PRO A 197 -0.41 11.68 17.49
N VAL A 198 -0.89 12.73 16.80
CA VAL A 198 -1.85 13.72 17.30
C VAL A 198 -2.85 14.13 16.23
N GLY A 199 -3.89 14.85 16.57
CA GLY A 199 -4.90 15.33 15.62
C GLY A 199 -4.49 16.52 14.76
N ALA A 200 -3.21 16.68 14.44
CA ALA A 200 -2.71 17.72 13.56
C ALA A 200 -2.98 17.41 12.08
N LEU A 201 -2.81 16.15 11.66
CA LEU A 201 -3.11 15.62 10.34
C LEU A 201 -4.16 14.54 10.49
N THR A 202 -5.34 14.73 9.91
CA THR A 202 -6.46 13.79 10.00
C THR A 202 -7.14 13.62 8.64
N SER A 203 -7.96 12.59 8.49
CA SER A 203 -8.67 12.34 7.23
C SER A 203 -9.80 13.36 7.03
N LYS A 204 -9.76 14.16 5.95
CA LYS A 204 -10.86 15.05 5.57
C LYS A 204 -12.18 14.29 5.31
N PRO A 205 -12.18 13.19 4.52
CA PRO A 205 -13.40 12.43 4.28
C PRO A 205 -14.03 11.80 5.52
N TYR A 206 -13.22 11.52 6.55
CA TYR A 206 -13.69 10.93 7.80
C TYR A 206 -14.03 11.95 8.90
N ALA A 207 -13.65 13.23 8.72
CA ALA A 207 -13.78 14.27 9.74
C ALA A 207 -15.17 14.30 10.39
N PHE A 208 -15.23 14.24 11.72
CA PHE A 208 -16.42 14.29 12.57
C PHE A 208 -17.48 13.18 12.33
N LYS A 209 -17.11 12.06 11.72
CA LYS A 209 -18.08 10.99 11.41
C LYS A 209 -18.34 10.04 12.56
N SER A 210 -17.31 9.65 13.32
CA SER A 210 -17.44 8.68 14.42
C SER A 210 -16.25 8.73 15.35
N ARG A 211 -16.41 8.17 16.55
CA ARG A 211 -15.33 7.92 17.49
C ARG A 211 -14.82 6.48 17.36
N PRO A 212 -13.54 6.19 17.72
CA PRO A 212 -12.94 4.86 17.53
C PRO A 212 -13.69 3.73 18.24
N TRP A 213 -14.28 4.01 19.41
CA TRP A 213 -15.03 3.02 20.20
C TRP A 213 -16.43 2.71 19.65
N GLU A 214 -16.94 3.51 18.71
CA GLU A 214 -18.21 3.25 18.01
C GLU A 214 -18.05 2.34 16.79
N LEU A 215 -16.81 1.99 16.44
CA LEU A 215 -16.50 1.31 15.19
C LEU A 215 -16.37 -0.20 15.37
N THR A 216 -16.94 -0.94 14.44
CA THR A 216 -16.66 -2.36 14.26
C THR A 216 -15.49 -2.49 13.28
N LYS A 217 -14.44 -3.20 13.70
CA LYS A 217 -13.18 -3.37 12.95
C LYS A 217 -13.19 -4.74 12.27
N THR A 218 -12.95 -4.78 10.97
CA THR A 218 -12.89 -6.02 10.19
C THR A 218 -11.61 -6.03 9.36
N GLU A 219 -10.80 -7.06 9.52
CA GLU A 219 -9.59 -7.28 8.75
C GLU A 219 -9.91 -7.89 7.39
N THR A 220 -9.25 -7.41 6.35
CA THR A 220 -9.44 -7.87 4.98
C THR A 220 -8.22 -7.51 4.10
N PHE A 221 -8.34 -7.71 2.80
CA PHE A 221 -7.34 -7.35 1.81
C PHE A 221 -7.85 -6.24 0.90
N ASP A 222 -6.93 -5.43 0.40
CA ASP A 222 -7.20 -4.42 -0.61
C ASP A 222 -7.40 -5.07 -1.98
N VAL A 223 -8.42 -4.62 -2.69
CA VAL A 223 -8.74 -5.07 -4.05
C VAL A 223 -8.35 -4.07 -5.13
N PHE A 224 -7.87 -2.89 -4.74
CA PHE A 224 -7.55 -1.79 -5.66
C PHE A 224 -6.06 -1.66 -5.98
N ASP A 225 -5.20 -2.23 -5.15
CA ASP A 225 -3.75 -2.24 -5.35
C ASP A 225 -3.29 -3.60 -5.88
N GLY A 226 -2.36 -3.59 -6.82
CA GLY A 226 -1.85 -4.81 -7.47
C GLY A 226 -1.16 -5.81 -6.55
N ILE A 227 -0.80 -5.43 -5.31
CA ILE A 227 -0.14 -6.33 -4.35
C ILE A 227 -1.08 -6.92 -3.30
N GLY A 228 -2.35 -6.48 -3.25
CA GLY A 228 -3.31 -6.98 -2.28
C GLY A 228 -2.95 -6.64 -0.83
N SER A 229 -2.68 -5.36 -0.55
CA SER A 229 -2.29 -4.87 0.77
C SER A 229 -3.24 -5.31 1.87
N SER A 230 -2.71 -5.66 3.04
CA SER A 230 -3.51 -5.99 4.22
C SER A 230 -4.13 -4.72 4.80
N ILE A 231 -5.45 -4.71 4.96
CA ILE A 231 -6.20 -3.56 5.44
C ILE A 231 -7.19 -3.93 6.54
N ARG A 232 -7.60 -2.91 7.28
CA ARG A 232 -8.71 -2.97 8.22
C ARG A 232 -9.79 -2.01 7.77
N ILE A 233 -11.00 -2.50 7.68
CA ILE A 233 -12.20 -1.71 7.37
C ILE A 233 -12.93 -1.41 8.67
N ASP A 234 -13.16 -0.13 8.94
CA ASP A 234 -13.90 0.33 10.10
C ASP A 234 -15.32 0.75 9.68
N THR A 235 -16.32 0.12 10.31
CA THR A 235 -17.74 0.31 10.00
C THR A 235 -18.52 0.82 11.21
N ARG A 236 -19.61 1.57 10.96
CA ARG A 236 -20.61 1.91 11.95
C ARG A 236 -21.98 1.46 11.43
N GLY A 237 -22.53 0.42 12.05
CA GLY A 237 -23.69 -0.28 11.51
C GLY A 237 -23.39 -0.87 10.13
N LYS A 238 -24.19 -0.53 9.12
CA LYS A 238 -24.01 -1.00 7.73
C LYS A 238 -23.12 -0.10 6.87
N LYS A 239 -22.57 0.98 7.42
CA LYS A 239 -21.80 1.97 6.66
C LYS A 239 -20.32 1.79 6.89
N VAL A 240 -19.55 1.62 5.81
CA VAL A 240 -18.09 1.70 5.82
C VAL A 240 -17.70 3.17 5.96
N LEU A 241 -16.82 3.47 6.93
CA LEU A 241 -16.40 4.83 7.23
C LEU A 241 -14.97 5.13 6.88
N ARG A 242 -14.06 4.17 7.06
CA ARG A 242 -12.64 4.31 6.70
C ARG A 242 -11.97 2.96 6.45
N ALA A 243 -10.91 3.00 5.67
CA ALA A 243 -9.95 1.92 5.51
C ALA A 243 -8.60 2.36 6.08
N LEU A 244 -7.96 1.50 6.83
CA LEU A 244 -6.65 1.72 7.46
C LEU A 244 -5.70 0.58 7.11
N PRO A 245 -4.37 0.81 7.06
CA PRO A 245 -3.42 -0.27 6.89
C PRO A 245 -3.45 -1.21 8.09
N ARG A 246 -3.17 -2.47 7.83
CA ARG A 246 -2.82 -3.47 8.82
C ARG A 246 -1.38 -3.89 8.59
N ILE A 247 -0.59 -3.97 9.65
CA ILE A 247 0.82 -4.36 9.57
C ILE A 247 0.95 -5.73 8.93
N ASN A 248 1.71 -5.79 7.84
CA ASN A 248 2.10 -7.02 7.17
C ASN A 248 3.47 -6.83 6.52
N GLU A 249 4.51 -7.28 7.21
CA GLU A 249 5.90 -7.14 6.78
C GLU A 249 6.17 -7.81 5.43
N GLU A 250 5.46 -8.89 5.12
CA GLU A 250 5.62 -9.64 3.89
C GLU A 250 5.05 -8.91 2.66
N THR A 251 4.06 -8.02 2.84
CA THR A 251 3.37 -7.37 1.73
C THR A 251 3.51 -5.87 1.76
N ASN A 252 2.79 -5.20 2.64
CA ASN A 252 2.63 -3.73 2.62
C ASN A 252 3.32 -3.00 3.76
N GLU A 253 4.06 -3.70 4.66
CA GLU A 253 4.54 -3.12 5.92
C GLU A 253 3.38 -2.45 6.67
N GLU A 254 3.44 -1.12 6.80
CA GLU A 254 2.44 -0.29 7.48
C GLU A 254 1.72 0.68 6.52
N TRP A 255 1.90 0.50 5.20
CA TRP A 255 1.47 1.46 4.18
C TRP A 255 0.32 0.97 3.33
N ILE A 256 -0.55 1.88 2.89
CA ILE A 256 -1.53 1.64 1.83
C ILE A 256 -1.60 2.84 0.88
N SER A 257 -2.03 2.58 -0.35
CA SER A 257 -2.25 3.64 -1.32
C SER A 257 -3.46 4.51 -0.97
N ASP A 258 -3.48 5.75 -1.45
CA ASP A 258 -4.64 6.64 -1.28
C ASP A 258 -5.88 6.08 -2.00
N LYS A 259 -5.66 5.36 -3.10
CA LYS A 259 -6.72 4.64 -3.80
C LYS A 259 -7.38 3.61 -2.89
N SER A 260 -6.61 2.79 -2.19
CA SER A 260 -7.09 1.78 -1.23
C SER A 260 -7.82 2.43 -0.04
N ARG A 261 -7.26 3.53 0.46
CA ARG A 261 -7.79 4.24 1.63
C ARG A 261 -9.11 4.94 1.37
N PHE A 262 -9.27 5.59 0.21
CA PHE A 262 -10.38 6.51 -0.04
C PHE A 262 -11.42 6.03 -1.06
N ALA A 263 -11.15 4.95 -1.82
CA ALA A 263 -12.11 4.41 -2.78
C ALA A 263 -13.33 3.70 -2.15
N ILE A 264 -13.37 3.60 -0.82
CA ILE A 264 -14.48 2.98 -0.07
C ILE A 264 -15.85 3.64 -0.31
N ASP A 265 -15.89 4.88 -0.80
CA ASP A 265 -17.13 5.58 -1.16
C ASP A 265 -17.93 4.82 -2.23
N GLY A 266 -17.25 4.09 -3.13
CA GLY A 266 -17.87 3.23 -4.12
C GLY A 266 -18.72 2.09 -3.53
N LEU A 267 -18.48 1.71 -2.28
CA LEU A 267 -19.27 0.68 -1.59
C LEU A 267 -20.68 1.15 -1.22
N SER A 268 -20.89 2.46 -1.11
CA SER A 268 -22.18 3.04 -0.72
C SER A 268 -22.85 3.88 -1.81
N SER A 269 -22.16 4.16 -2.91
CA SER A 269 -22.63 5.06 -3.98
C SER A 269 -22.92 4.29 -5.25
N GLN A 270 -24.07 4.56 -5.87
CA GLN A 270 -24.48 3.99 -7.17
C GLN A 270 -24.50 2.44 -7.22
N ARG A 271 -24.78 1.79 -6.08
CA ARG A 271 -24.90 0.33 -5.98
C ARG A 271 -26.30 -0.12 -6.38
N LEU A 272 -26.37 -1.23 -7.10
CA LEU A 272 -27.64 -1.92 -7.34
C LEU A 272 -28.09 -2.60 -6.05
N ASP A 273 -29.22 -2.16 -5.49
CA ASP A 273 -29.81 -2.67 -4.25
C ASP A 273 -30.96 -3.66 -4.49
N SER A 274 -31.39 -3.78 -5.72
CA SER A 274 -32.55 -4.56 -6.12
C SER A 274 -32.38 -5.11 -7.53
N VAL A 275 -33.23 -6.03 -7.89
CA VAL A 275 -33.34 -6.54 -9.26
C VAL A 275 -34.06 -5.52 -10.15
N TYR A 276 -33.50 -5.25 -11.30
CA TYR A 276 -34.07 -4.33 -12.30
C TYR A 276 -34.18 -5.03 -13.64
N LEU A 277 -35.35 -4.91 -14.26
CA LEU A 277 -35.60 -5.33 -15.65
C LEU A 277 -35.72 -4.10 -16.54
N LYS A 278 -35.16 -4.18 -17.74
CA LYS A 278 -35.33 -3.14 -18.75
C LYS A 278 -36.61 -3.41 -19.55
N LEU A 279 -37.65 -2.64 -19.26
CA LEU A 279 -38.92 -2.66 -19.93
C LEU A 279 -39.17 -1.30 -20.62
N ASN A 280 -39.57 -1.32 -21.88
CA ASN A 280 -39.79 -0.09 -22.66
C ASN A 280 -38.65 0.94 -22.58
N LYS A 281 -37.41 0.47 -22.68
CA LYS A 281 -36.15 1.24 -22.58
C LYS A 281 -35.86 1.86 -21.21
N LYS A 282 -36.68 1.60 -20.16
CA LYS A 282 -36.48 2.07 -18.79
C LYS A 282 -36.19 0.90 -17.87
N LEU A 283 -35.30 1.11 -16.90
CA LEU A 283 -35.07 0.16 -15.83
C LEU A 283 -36.21 0.25 -14.81
N GLN A 284 -36.81 -0.87 -14.48
CA GLN A 284 -37.90 -1.01 -13.53
C GLN A 284 -37.54 -2.06 -12.49
N LYS A 285 -37.84 -1.78 -11.22
CA LYS A 285 -37.66 -2.73 -10.13
C LYS A 285 -38.54 -3.97 -10.34
N SER A 286 -37.96 -5.15 -10.09
CA SER A 286 -38.63 -6.44 -10.33
C SER A 286 -38.23 -7.44 -9.25
N SER A 287 -38.81 -8.64 -9.33
CA SER A 287 -38.46 -9.77 -8.48
C SER A 287 -37.35 -10.61 -9.07
N TRP A 288 -36.70 -11.43 -8.23
CA TRP A 288 -35.73 -12.43 -8.68
C TRP A 288 -36.38 -13.48 -9.60
N ASP A 289 -37.62 -13.91 -9.31
CA ASP A 289 -38.34 -14.91 -10.11
C ASP A 289 -38.62 -14.40 -11.52
N ASP A 290 -39.03 -13.14 -11.66
CA ASP A 290 -39.23 -12.51 -12.99
C ASP A 290 -37.93 -12.42 -13.76
N ALA A 291 -36.84 -12.06 -13.07
CA ALA A 291 -35.51 -11.96 -13.68
C ALA A 291 -35.02 -13.34 -14.15
N PHE A 292 -35.10 -14.36 -13.32
CA PHE A 292 -34.72 -15.73 -13.71
C PHE A 292 -35.59 -16.27 -14.83
N THR A 293 -36.90 -16.03 -14.80
CA THR A 293 -37.80 -16.40 -15.87
C THR A 293 -37.41 -15.75 -17.19
N LYS A 294 -37.10 -14.45 -17.15
CA LYS A 294 -36.65 -13.72 -18.34
C LYS A 294 -35.31 -14.23 -18.86
N ILE A 295 -34.35 -14.45 -18.00
CA ILE A 295 -33.02 -15.01 -18.34
C ILE A 295 -33.20 -16.38 -19.00
N LYS A 296 -33.98 -17.29 -18.39
CA LYS A 296 -34.25 -18.61 -18.91
C LYS A 296 -34.87 -18.54 -20.32
N ASN A 297 -35.88 -17.69 -20.51
CA ASN A 297 -36.56 -17.52 -21.79
C ASN A 297 -35.60 -16.97 -22.87
N GLU A 298 -34.71 -16.02 -22.53
CA GLU A 298 -33.74 -15.50 -23.49
C GLU A 298 -32.67 -16.56 -23.84
N ILE A 299 -32.22 -17.39 -22.88
CA ILE A 299 -31.27 -18.49 -23.13
C ILE A 299 -31.92 -19.52 -24.10
N ILE A 300 -33.15 -19.94 -23.82
CA ILE A 300 -33.87 -20.90 -24.70
C ILE A 300 -34.06 -20.31 -26.10
N LYS A 301 -34.51 -19.05 -26.20
CA LYS A 301 -34.74 -18.36 -27.45
C LYS A 301 -33.50 -18.22 -28.32
N ARG A 302 -32.34 -17.95 -27.72
CA ARG A 302 -31.07 -17.72 -28.43
C ARG A 302 -30.23 -19.00 -28.58
N GLY A 303 -30.62 -20.06 -27.90
CA GLY A 303 -29.89 -21.33 -27.80
C GLY A 303 -28.90 -21.37 -26.66
N GLU A 304 -28.96 -22.44 -25.87
CA GLU A 304 -28.17 -22.63 -24.65
C GLU A 304 -26.66 -22.45 -24.89
N LYS A 305 -26.12 -22.98 -25.98
CA LYS A 305 -24.69 -22.84 -26.34
C LYS A 305 -24.31 -21.42 -26.73
N ASN A 306 -25.27 -20.54 -26.93
CA ASN A 306 -25.04 -19.16 -27.36
C ASN A 306 -25.08 -18.21 -26.16
N THR A 307 -24.33 -18.55 -25.10
CA THR A 307 -24.14 -17.74 -23.91
C THR A 307 -22.68 -17.35 -23.80
N VAL A 308 -22.42 -16.16 -23.25
CA VAL A 308 -21.07 -15.62 -22.99
C VAL A 308 -21.01 -15.09 -21.55
N PHE A 309 -19.97 -15.45 -20.83
CA PHE A 309 -19.72 -14.98 -19.47
C PHE A 309 -18.43 -14.16 -19.42
N LEU A 310 -18.51 -12.92 -19.00
CA LEU A 310 -17.37 -11.99 -18.91
C LEU A 310 -17.20 -11.52 -17.48
N SER A 311 -15.99 -11.63 -16.96
CA SER A 311 -15.69 -11.17 -15.61
C SER A 311 -15.04 -9.79 -15.61
N GLY A 312 -15.41 -8.96 -14.63
CA GLY A 312 -14.76 -7.70 -14.32
C GLY A 312 -13.55 -7.87 -13.40
N LYS A 313 -13.00 -6.73 -12.95
CA LYS A 313 -11.76 -6.65 -12.17
C LYS A 313 -11.84 -7.21 -10.75
N PHE A 314 -13.04 -7.21 -10.16
CA PHE A 314 -13.27 -7.48 -8.74
C PHE A 314 -14.09 -8.75 -8.50
N THR A 315 -14.26 -9.59 -9.51
CA THR A 315 -15.05 -10.83 -9.37
C THR A 315 -14.24 -11.83 -8.53
N ASP A 316 -14.86 -12.34 -7.47
CA ASP A 316 -14.26 -13.38 -6.63
C ASP A 316 -14.18 -14.74 -7.36
N ILE A 317 -13.30 -15.62 -6.87
CA ILE A 317 -13.02 -16.90 -7.51
C ILE A 317 -14.22 -17.86 -7.42
N GLU A 318 -15.03 -17.79 -6.39
CA GLU A 318 -16.24 -18.58 -6.19
C GLU A 318 -17.30 -18.23 -7.23
N THR A 319 -17.50 -16.94 -7.50
CA THR A 319 -18.38 -16.44 -8.56
C THR A 319 -17.88 -16.86 -9.94
N LEU A 320 -16.58 -16.76 -10.20
CA LEU A 320 -15.97 -17.20 -11.45
C LEU A 320 -16.16 -18.72 -11.67
N TYR A 321 -15.84 -19.51 -10.64
CA TYR A 321 -15.98 -20.97 -10.73
C TYR A 321 -17.42 -21.40 -10.94
N SER A 322 -18.37 -20.82 -10.18
CA SER A 322 -19.80 -21.10 -10.33
C SER A 322 -20.31 -20.72 -11.71
N SER A 323 -19.87 -19.56 -12.22
CA SER A 323 -20.23 -19.09 -13.57
C SER A 323 -19.65 -19.97 -14.66
N LYS A 324 -18.41 -20.46 -14.49
CA LYS A 324 -17.80 -21.44 -15.40
C LYS A 324 -18.63 -22.72 -15.45
N LYS A 325 -18.98 -23.28 -14.27
CA LYS A 325 -19.81 -24.48 -14.18
C LYS A 325 -21.19 -24.29 -14.79
N PHE A 326 -21.81 -23.15 -14.56
CA PHE A 326 -23.10 -22.82 -15.19
C PHE A 326 -22.99 -22.72 -16.71
N CYS A 327 -21.97 -22.05 -17.24
CA CYS A 327 -21.70 -21.97 -18.67
C CYS A 327 -21.49 -23.36 -19.30
N GLU A 328 -20.71 -24.22 -18.64
CA GLU A 328 -20.46 -25.59 -19.08
C GLU A 328 -21.75 -26.45 -19.09
N SER A 329 -22.64 -26.25 -18.10
CA SER A 329 -23.94 -26.93 -18.06
C SER A 329 -24.85 -26.57 -19.24
N LEU A 330 -24.73 -25.37 -19.77
CA LEU A 330 -25.35 -24.89 -21.00
C LEU A 330 -24.62 -25.37 -22.26
N LYS A 331 -23.63 -26.24 -22.13
CA LYS A 331 -22.76 -26.72 -23.22
C LYS A 331 -22.09 -25.58 -24.00
N SER A 332 -21.82 -24.48 -23.33
CA SER A 332 -21.03 -23.34 -23.82
C SER A 332 -19.64 -23.35 -23.19
N THR A 333 -18.66 -22.81 -23.91
CA THR A 333 -17.28 -22.59 -23.43
C THR A 333 -16.86 -21.12 -23.57
N ASN A 334 -17.86 -20.22 -23.75
CA ASN A 334 -17.62 -18.81 -24.00
C ASN A 334 -17.59 -18.05 -22.68
N TYR A 335 -16.52 -18.16 -21.93
CA TYR A 335 -16.23 -17.37 -20.72
C TYR A 335 -14.83 -16.80 -20.80
N ASP A 336 -14.65 -15.56 -20.34
CA ASP A 336 -13.35 -14.89 -20.38
C ASP A 336 -13.21 -13.79 -19.31
N CYS A 337 -11.97 -13.60 -18.85
CA CYS A 337 -11.57 -12.55 -17.91
C CYS A 337 -10.72 -11.44 -18.57
N ARG A 338 -10.44 -11.51 -19.87
CA ARG A 338 -9.46 -10.65 -20.57
C ARG A 338 -10.14 -9.48 -21.30
N PHE A 339 -11.04 -8.76 -20.62
CA PHE A 339 -11.72 -7.59 -21.22
C PHE A 339 -10.76 -6.48 -21.67
N ASP A 340 -9.54 -6.46 -21.16
CA ASP A 340 -8.46 -5.52 -21.47
C ASP A 340 -7.53 -6.00 -22.60
N ASN A 341 -7.86 -7.09 -23.28
CA ASN A 341 -7.07 -7.74 -24.33
C ASN A 341 -5.72 -8.31 -23.86
N ALA A 342 -5.56 -8.60 -22.57
CA ALA A 342 -4.33 -9.14 -22.03
C ALA A 342 -3.96 -10.50 -22.67
N GLN A 343 -2.69 -10.64 -23.02
CA GLN A 343 -2.14 -11.83 -23.65
C GLN A 343 -1.28 -12.62 -22.65
N PHE A 344 -1.39 -13.95 -22.65
CA PHE A 344 -0.64 -14.85 -21.76
C PHE A 344 -0.14 -16.09 -22.51
N LEU A 345 0.85 -16.76 -21.94
CA LEU A 345 1.35 -18.05 -22.45
C LEU A 345 0.64 -19.19 -21.70
N GLU A 346 -0.18 -19.95 -22.40
CA GLU A 346 -0.96 -21.03 -21.81
C GLU A 346 -0.13 -22.19 -21.26
N SER A 347 1.04 -22.43 -21.87
CA SER A 347 1.92 -23.55 -21.53
C SER A 347 2.84 -23.27 -20.32
N PHE A 348 2.74 -22.09 -19.69
CA PHE A 348 3.72 -21.66 -18.71
C PHE A 348 3.06 -20.83 -17.59
N ASN A 349 2.68 -21.49 -16.49
CA ASN A 349 1.93 -20.87 -15.39
C ASN A 349 2.61 -19.65 -14.76
N SER A 350 3.94 -19.60 -14.73
CA SER A 350 4.65 -18.43 -14.21
C SER A 350 4.60 -17.20 -15.14
N SER A 351 4.07 -17.34 -16.36
CA SER A 351 3.95 -16.25 -17.33
C SER A 351 2.84 -15.23 -17.03
N TYR A 352 2.02 -15.49 -16.02
CA TYR A 352 0.94 -14.58 -15.60
C TYR A 352 0.94 -14.32 -14.09
N LYS A 353 1.97 -14.77 -13.37
CA LYS A 353 2.09 -14.57 -11.92
C LYS A 353 3.14 -13.51 -11.57
N PHE A 354 2.98 -12.91 -10.42
CA PHE A 354 4.07 -12.25 -9.74
C PHE A 354 4.80 -13.36 -8.95
N ASN A 355 5.95 -13.80 -9.45
CA ASN A 355 6.59 -15.03 -8.99
C ASN A 355 7.53 -14.81 -7.79
N SER A 356 8.01 -13.58 -7.59
CA SER A 356 8.83 -13.21 -6.44
C SER A 356 7.95 -12.81 -5.26
N THR A 357 8.43 -12.97 -4.05
CA THR A 357 7.80 -12.34 -2.88
C THR A 357 8.06 -10.83 -2.87
N ILE A 358 7.22 -10.06 -2.20
CA ILE A 358 7.43 -8.62 -2.09
C ILE A 358 8.72 -8.30 -1.31
N GLN A 359 9.09 -9.12 -0.33
CA GLN A 359 10.36 -9.01 0.38
C GLN A 359 11.59 -9.23 -0.53
N GLU A 360 11.49 -10.12 -1.52
CA GLU A 360 12.58 -10.34 -2.48
C GLU A 360 12.85 -9.11 -3.35
N ILE A 361 11.85 -8.23 -3.53
CA ILE A 361 12.04 -6.95 -4.23
C ILE A 361 13.05 -6.06 -3.48
N GLU A 362 12.99 -6.04 -2.14
CA GLU A 362 13.93 -5.25 -1.34
C GLU A 362 15.36 -5.76 -1.45
N ASN A 363 15.55 -7.06 -1.66
CA ASN A 363 16.87 -7.69 -1.81
C ASN A 363 17.42 -7.64 -3.23
N ALA A 364 16.65 -7.06 -4.17
CA ALA A 364 17.10 -6.96 -5.56
C ALA A 364 18.25 -5.95 -5.71
N ASP A 365 19.23 -6.29 -6.55
CA ASP A 365 20.36 -5.43 -6.92
C ASP A 365 20.26 -4.92 -8.36
N ALA A 366 19.34 -5.51 -9.17
CA ALA A 366 18.97 -5.01 -10.49
C ALA A 366 17.48 -5.29 -10.79
N ILE A 367 16.73 -4.28 -11.23
CA ILE A 367 15.33 -4.41 -11.64
C ILE A 367 15.13 -3.85 -13.04
N LEU A 368 14.49 -4.65 -13.91
CA LEU A 368 14.05 -4.21 -15.23
C LEU A 368 12.53 -4.05 -15.25
N LEU A 369 12.06 -2.82 -15.43
CA LEU A 369 10.64 -2.50 -15.60
C LEU A 369 10.28 -2.48 -17.09
N ILE A 370 9.22 -3.19 -17.48
CA ILE A 370 8.78 -3.30 -18.88
C ILE A 370 7.31 -2.89 -18.97
N GLY A 371 7.04 -1.74 -19.56
CA GLY A 371 5.68 -1.23 -19.72
C GLY A 371 4.88 -1.20 -18.41
N SER A 372 5.56 -0.85 -17.32
CA SER A 372 4.96 -0.73 -15.99
C SER A 372 5.22 0.65 -15.41
N ASN A 373 4.20 1.20 -14.74
CA ASN A 373 4.31 2.35 -13.86
C ASN A 373 3.93 1.90 -12.44
N PRO A 374 4.87 1.30 -11.68
CA PRO A 374 4.57 0.78 -10.35
C PRO A 374 4.06 1.85 -9.39
N ARG A 375 4.45 3.12 -9.56
CA ARG A 375 3.94 4.23 -8.75
C ARG A 375 2.40 4.34 -8.79
N TRP A 376 1.77 4.13 -9.95
CA TRP A 376 0.31 4.20 -10.13
C TRP A 376 -0.39 2.84 -10.14
N GLU A 377 0.32 1.80 -10.55
CA GLU A 377 -0.23 0.45 -10.64
C GLU A 377 -0.25 -0.26 -9.29
N ALA A 378 0.81 -0.05 -8.48
CA ALA A 378 1.00 -0.66 -7.16
C ALA A 378 1.90 0.26 -6.30
N ALA A 379 1.32 1.31 -5.73
CA ALA A 379 2.07 2.38 -5.06
C ALA A 379 2.96 1.86 -3.91
N VAL A 380 2.49 0.88 -3.16
CA VAL A 380 3.28 0.27 -2.08
C VAL A 380 4.43 -0.57 -2.64
N LEU A 381 4.25 -1.27 -3.78
CA LEU A 381 5.36 -1.93 -4.46
C LEU A 381 6.42 -0.92 -4.92
N ASN A 382 6.00 0.25 -5.42
CA ASN A 382 6.92 1.32 -5.78
C ASN A 382 7.76 1.79 -4.58
N ALA A 383 7.15 1.89 -3.39
CA ALA A 383 7.89 2.19 -2.15
C ALA A 383 8.91 1.09 -1.80
N ARG A 384 8.58 -0.20 -2.01
CA ARG A 384 9.51 -1.33 -1.82
C ARG A 384 10.68 -1.29 -2.82
N ILE A 385 10.40 -0.97 -4.09
CA ILE A 385 11.46 -0.77 -5.11
C ILE A 385 12.36 0.41 -4.72
N ARG A 386 11.76 1.51 -4.24
CA ARG A 386 12.52 2.66 -3.73
C ARG A 386 13.42 2.27 -2.55
N LYS A 387 12.94 1.44 -1.64
CA LYS A 387 13.73 0.91 -0.52
C LYS A 387 14.95 0.12 -1.03
N ALA A 388 14.76 -0.78 -1.99
CA ALA A 388 15.87 -1.49 -2.66
C ALA A 388 16.87 -0.52 -3.33
N TYR A 389 16.37 0.54 -3.97
CA TYR A 389 17.22 1.58 -4.58
C TYR A 389 18.09 2.30 -3.55
N ILE A 390 17.51 2.68 -2.39
CA ILE A 390 18.23 3.42 -1.35
C ILE A 390 19.17 2.51 -0.54
N GLU A 391 18.70 1.37 -0.07
CA GLU A 391 19.43 0.50 0.87
C GLU A 391 20.45 -0.41 0.16
N ASN A 392 20.08 -0.95 -1.00
CA ASN A 392 20.92 -1.91 -1.75
C ASN A 392 21.55 -1.33 -3.02
N ASN A 393 21.39 -0.02 -3.27
CA ASN A 393 21.89 0.63 -4.48
C ASN A 393 21.43 -0.09 -5.76
N CYS A 394 20.18 -0.62 -5.74
CA CYS A 394 19.58 -1.36 -6.83
C CYS A 394 19.60 -0.54 -8.12
N LYS A 395 20.05 -1.14 -9.22
CA LYS A 395 20.06 -0.51 -10.55
C LYS A 395 18.74 -0.79 -11.25
N ILE A 396 18.05 0.26 -11.67
CA ILE A 396 16.72 0.15 -12.25
C ILE A 396 16.75 0.60 -13.70
N GLY A 397 16.26 -0.25 -14.60
CA GLY A 397 16.09 0.07 -16.02
C GLY A 397 14.62 0.09 -16.41
N LEU A 398 14.22 1.01 -17.27
CA LEU A 398 12.85 1.14 -17.77
C LEU A 398 12.77 1.04 -19.29
N ILE A 399 11.93 0.13 -19.76
CA ILE A 399 11.47 0.06 -21.16
C ILE A 399 10.00 0.49 -21.15
N GLY A 400 9.71 1.63 -21.78
CA GLY A 400 8.42 2.29 -21.82
C GLY A 400 8.57 3.80 -21.84
N PRO A 401 7.49 4.58 -21.67
CA PRO A 401 7.57 6.03 -21.59
C PRO A 401 8.38 6.46 -20.35
N LYS A 402 8.99 7.64 -20.41
CA LYS A 402 9.63 8.22 -19.21
C LYS A 402 8.58 8.52 -18.15
N LEU A 403 8.88 8.15 -16.91
CA LEU A 403 7.98 8.24 -15.75
C LEU A 403 8.69 8.93 -14.59
N ASP A 404 7.94 9.52 -13.70
CA ASP A 404 8.39 9.90 -12.37
C ASP A 404 8.08 8.74 -11.40
N LEU A 405 9.12 8.01 -11.00
CA LEU A 405 9.03 6.84 -10.13
C LEU A 405 9.52 7.11 -8.70
N THR A 406 9.88 8.35 -8.38
CA THR A 406 10.42 8.77 -7.07
C THR A 406 11.84 8.25 -6.74
N TYR A 407 12.52 7.66 -7.70
CA TYR A 407 13.93 7.22 -7.66
C TYR A 407 14.54 7.29 -9.06
N ASP A 408 15.87 7.31 -9.13
CA ASP A 408 16.58 7.36 -10.41
C ASP A 408 16.58 6.00 -11.09
N TYR A 409 16.45 6.02 -12.40
CA TYR A 409 16.49 4.84 -13.26
C TYR A 409 17.11 5.17 -14.62
N GLU A 410 17.62 4.15 -15.30
CA GLU A 410 18.09 4.23 -16.69
C GLU A 410 16.90 4.05 -17.64
N HIS A 411 16.57 5.09 -18.40
CA HIS A 411 15.55 4.98 -19.45
C HIS A 411 16.15 4.33 -20.69
N LEU A 412 15.82 3.06 -20.90
CA LEU A 412 16.45 2.25 -21.97
C LEU A 412 15.84 2.50 -23.34
N SER A 413 14.50 2.57 -23.43
CA SER A 413 13.78 2.78 -24.70
C SER A 413 12.29 3.04 -24.47
N ASN A 414 11.65 3.76 -25.40
CA ASN A 414 10.20 3.84 -25.50
C ASN A 414 9.57 2.61 -26.20
N SER A 415 10.37 1.82 -26.93
CA SER A 415 9.89 0.65 -27.68
C SER A 415 10.16 -0.64 -26.94
N LEU A 416 9.13 -1.48 -26.85
CA LEU A 416 9.23 -2.84 -26.29
C LEU A 416 10.14 -3.76 -27.13
N ASP A 417 10.42 -3.43 -28.40
CA ASP A 417 11.36 -4.16 -29.25
C ASP A 417 12.80 -4.14 -28.70
N TYR A 418 13.11 -3.19 -27.81
CA TYR A 418 14.42 -3.10 -27.16
C TYR A 418 14.77 -4.35 -26.32
N LEU A 419 13.78 -5.13 -25.91
CA LEU A 419 14.00 -6.43 -25.27
C LEU A 419 14.87 -7.38 -26.09
N ASN A 420 14.80 -7.31 -27.42
CA ASN A 420 15.67 -8.10 -28.31
C ASN A 420 17.12 -7.68 -28.18
N ASN A 421 17.42 -6.40 -27.93
CA ASN A 421 18.78 -5.91 -27.73
C ASN A 421 19.35 -6.42 -26.39
N LEU A 422 18.52 -6.49 -25.34
CA LEU A 422 18.91 -7.08 -24.06
C LEU A 422 19.25 -8.57 -24.22
N ASN A 423 18.41 -9.33 -24.90
CA ASN A 423 18.64 -10.75 -25.14
C ASN A 423 19.94 -11.02 -25.95
N ASN A 424 20.25 -10.14 -26.89
CA ASN A 424 21.42 -10.24 -27.76
C ASN A 424 22.69 -9.60 -27.18
N ASN A 425 22.72 -9.23 -25.91
CA ASN A 425 23.82 -8.57 -25.18
C ASN A 425 24.30 -7.26 -25.83
N LYS A 426 23.42 -6.53 -26.51
CA LYS A 426 23.73 -5.26 -27.18
C LYS A 426 23.49 -4.02 -26.32
N SER A 427 23.12 -4.19 -25.06
CA SER A 427 22.83 -3.10 -24.10
C SER A 427 23.84 -3.13 -22.96
N GLU A 428 24.27 -1.96 -22.47
CA GLU A 428 25.07 -1.84 -21.26
C GLU A 428 24.29 -2.35 -20.02
N PHE A 429 22.99 -2.09 -19.96
CA PHE A 429 22.13 -2.58 -18.87
C PHE A 429 22.11 -4.12 -18.79
N ASN A 430 22.37 -4.81 -19.90
CA ASN A 430 22.50 -6.26 -19.89
C ASN A 430 23.68 -6.73 -19.03
N LYS A 431 24.80 -5.99 -19.03
CA LYS A 431 25.95 -6.30 -18.16
C LYS A 431 25.53 -6.20 -16.68
N ILE A 432 24.73 -5.19 -16.34
CA ILE A 432 24.19 -5.01 -14.97
C ILE A 432 23.34 -6.21 -14.58
N LEU A 433 22.36 -6.58 -15.42
CA LEU A 433 21.48 -7.74 -15.16
C LEU A 433 22.26 -9.06 -15.04
N ASN A 434 23.24 -9.28 -15.89
CA ASN A 434 24.05 -10.51 -15.87
C ASN A 434 24.99 -10.59 -14.66
N ASN A 435 25.45 -9.47 -14.12
CA ASN A 435 26.35 -9.43 -12.96
C ASN A 435 25.57 -9.37 -11.62
N ALA A 436 24.30 -9.02 -11.67
CA ALA A 436 23.43 -8.95 -10.49
C ALA A 436 23.31 -10.31 -9.79
N LYS A 437 23.23 -10.29 -8.46
CA LYS A 437 23.01 -11.48 -7.64
C LYS A 437 21.53 -11.86 -7.62
N ASN A 438 20.68 -10.84 -7.49
CA ASN A 438 19.22 -10.96 -7.39
C ASN A 438 18.52 -10.08 -8.44
N PRO A 439 18.70 -10.36 -9.75
CA PRO A 439 18.04 -9.59 -10.80
C PRO A 439 16.56 -9.92 -10.89
N LEU A 440 15.72 -8.91 -11.13
CA LEU A 440 14.27 -9.07 -11.31
C LEU A 440 13.79 -8.37 -12.59
N ILE A 441 12.71 -8.91 -13.17
CA ILE A 441 12.00 -8.33 -14.31
C ILE A 441 10.54 -8.16 -13.90
N ILE A 442 10.00 -6.96 -14.04
CA ILE A 442 8.59 -6.66 -13.76
C ILE A 442 7.93 -6.16 -15.03
N ILE A 443 6.92 -6.89 -15.51
CA ILE A 443 6.13 -6.54 -16.69
C ILE A 443 4.78 -6.00 -16.23
N GLY A 444 4.44 -4.77 -16.65
CA GLY A 444 3.14 -4.16 -16.36
C GLY A 444 2.07 -4.50 -17.39
N THR A 445 0.85 -4.15 -17.07
CA THR A 445 -0.33 -4.42 -17.91
C THR A 445 -0.24 -3.77 -19.29
N SER A 446 0.38 -2.59 -19.42
CA SER A 446 0.50 -1.92 -20.72
C SER A 446 1.35 -2.71 -21.74
N ALA A 447 2.28 -3.54 -21.27
CA ALA A 447 3.09 -4.40 -22.13
C ALA A 447 2.35 -5.65 -22.61
N ILE A 448 1.41 -6.17 -21.81
CA ILE A 448 0.68 -7.41 -22.13
C ILE A 448 -0.69 -7.17 -22.77
N ASN A 449 -1.26 -5.98 -22.65
CA ASN A 449 -2.58 -5.63 -23.17
C ASN A 449 -2.56 -5.21 -24.66
N ASN A 450 -1.74 -5.86 -25.46
CA ASN A 450 -1.64 -5.60 -26.90
C ASN A 450 -1.36 -6.89 -27.67
N ASN A 451 -1.44 -6.82 -29.00
CA ASN A 451 -1.28 -7.99 -29.88
C ASN A 451 0.13 -8.63 -29.83
N PHE A 452 1.11 -7.95 -29.27
CA PHE A 452 2.47 -8.46 -29.10
C PHE A 452 2.76 -8.98 -27.69
N GLY A 453 1.77 -8.92 -26.77
CA GLY A 453 1.93 -9.29 -25.37
C GLY A 453 2.54 -10.69 -25.18
N LYS A 454 2.08 -11.69 -25.90
CA LYS A 454 2.68 -13.05 -25.87
C LYS A 454 4.16 -13.03 -26.20
N LYS A 455 4.56 -12.36 -27.29
CA LYS A 455 5.96 -12.26 -27.71
C LYS A 455 6.82 -11.51 -26.68
N ILE A 456 6.27 -10.48 -26.04
CA ILE A 456 6.96 -9.73 -24.98
C ILE A 456 7.22 -10.65 -23.79
N ILE A 457 6.22 -11.41 -23.33
CA ILE A 457 6.35 -12.35 -22.22
C ILE A 457 7.37 -13.46 -22.59
N GLU A 458 7.30 -14.04 -23.78
CA GLU A 458 8.26 -15.06 -24.26
C GLU A 458 9.70 -14.52 -24.24
N THR A 459 9.88 -13.31 -24.77
CA THR A 459 11.21 -12.67 -24.85
C THR A 459 11.75 -12.34 -23.45
N ALA A 460 10.89 -11.85 -22.56
CA ALA A 460 11.25 -11.57 -21.17
C ALA A 460 11.51 -12.85 -20.36
N ALA A 461 10.73 -13.91 -20.58
CA ALA A 461 10.95 -15.21 -19.94
C ALA A 461 12.29 -15.83 -20.35
N PHE A 462 12.67 -15.69 -21.62
CA PHE A 462 14.00 -16.11 -22.09
C PHE A 462 15.13 -15.31 -21.38
N LEU A 463 14.97 -13.98 -21.27
CA LEU A 463 15.91 -13.13 -20.52
C LEU A 463 15.97 -13.53 -19.04
N ALA A 464 14.80 -13.73 -18.41
CA ALA A 464 14.71 -14.15 -17.02
C ALA A 464 15.47 -15.44 -16.75
N LYS A 465 15.29 -16.45 -17.60
CA LYS A 465 16.03 -17.71 -17.49
C LYS A 465 17.55 -17.53 -17.63
N LYS A 466 17.99 -16.60 -18.48
CA LYS A 466 19.40 -16.31 -18.71
C LYS A 466 20.07 -15.64 -17.51
N ILE A 467 19.36 -14.71 -16.85
CA ILE A 467 19.89 -13.94 -15.71
C ILE A 467 19.66 -14.62 -14.35
N GLN A 468 18.81 -15.63 -14.28
CA GLN A 468 18.50 -16.36 -13.05
C GLN A 468 19.76 -16.96 -12.42
N LYS A 469 20.05 -16.60 -11.16
CA LYS A 469 21.19 -17.11 -10.39
C LYS A 469 20.74 -18.16 -9.37
N ASN A 470 19.63 -17.89 -8.69
CA ASN A 470 19.05 -18.79 -7.72
C ASN A 470 17.91 -19.59 -8.40
N PRO A 471 18.00 -20.94 -8.48
CA PRO A 471 16.95 -21.74 -9.11
C PRO A 471 15.60 -21.67 -8.38
N ASN A 472 15.60 -21.28 -7.11
CA ASN A 472 14.38 -21.15 -6.31
C ASN A 472 13.66 -19.80 -6.50
N ILE A 473 14.30 -18.80 -7.12
CA ILE A 473 13.73 -17.49 -7.38
C ILE A 473 13.52 -17.34 -8.89
N ASN A 474 12.26 -17.19 -9.30
CA ASN A 474 11.94 -16.86 -10.68
C ASN A 474 11.96 -15.34 -10.84
N PRO A 475 12.92 -14.78 -11.61
CA PRO A 475 13.02 -13.33 -11.76
C PRO A 475 11.92 -12.68 -12.59
N LEU A 476 11.06 -13.46 -13.27
CA LEU A 476 9.96 -12.94 -14.09
C LEU A 476 8.74 -12.66 -13.24
N ASN A 477 8.26 -11.41 -13.24
CA ASN A 477 7.09 -10.97 -12.49
C ASN A 477 6.11 -10.24 -13.42
N ILE A 478 4.83 -10.59 -13.34
CA ILE A 478 3.76 -9.91 -14.05
C ILE A 478 2.94 -9.13 -13.03
N LEU A 479 2.93 -7.80 -13.16
CA LEU A 479 2.16 -6.93 -12.29
C LEU A 479 0.76 -6.71 -12.87
N HIS A 480 -0.25 -7.27 -12.19
CA HIS A 480 -1.66 -7.08 -12.54
C HIS A 480 -2.28 -5.94 -11.75
N GLN A 481 -3.20 -5.23 -12.39
CA GLN A 481 -4.07 -4.25 -11.72
C GLN A 481 -5.42 -4.86 -11.33
N ASP A 482 -5.76 -6.01 -11.89
CA ASP A 482 -7.05 -6.69 -11.71
C ASP A 482 -6.87 -7.84 -10.73
N ILE A 483 -7.45 -7.73 -9.54
CA ILE A 483 -7.30 -8.75 -8.48
C ILE A 483 -7.86 -10.11 -8.89
N SER A 484 -8.91 -10.14 -9.70
CA SER A 484 -9.53 -11.39 -10.18
C SER A 484 -8.68 -12.15 -11.20
N ARG A 485 -7.69 -11.49 -11.84
CA ARG A 485 -7.02 -12.02 -13.03
C ARG A 485 -6.30 -13.35 -12.80
N VAL A 486 -5.44 -13.41 -11.80
CA VAL A 486 -4.63 -14.62 -11.54
C VAL A 486 -5.54 -15.77 -11.15
N GLY A 487 -6.51 -15.55 -10.24
CA GLY A 487 -7.49 -16.56 -9.86
C GLY A 487 -8.32 -17.07 -11.04
N ALA A 488 -8.74 -16.16 -11.92
CA ALA A 488 -9.47 -16.54 -13.14
C ALA A 488 -8.63 -17.43 -14.08
N LEU A 489 -7.35 -17.11 -14.26
CA LEU A 489 -6.43 -17.90 -15.07
C LEU A 489 -6.12 -19.28 -14.44
N GLU A 490 -5.99 -19.35 -13.10
CA GLU A 490 -5.78 -20.61 -12.38
C GLU A 490 -6.94 -21.60 -12.55
N ILE A 491 -8.17 -21.10 -12.61
CA ILE A 491 -9.34 -21.93 -12.88
C ILE A 491 -9.66 -22.03 -14.38
N GLU A 492 -8.77 -21.57 -15.26
CA GLU A 492 -8.95 -21.56 -16.72
C GLU A 492 -10.24 -20.85 -17.16
N PHE A 493 -10.56 -19.69 -16.57
CA PHE A 493 -11.70 -18.86 -16.93
C PHE A 493 -11.36 -17.96 -18.12
N TYR A 494 -10.98 -18.57 -19.25
CA TYR A 494 -10.67 -17.87 -20.50
C TYR A 494 -10.99 -18.76 -21.71
N ASN A 495 -11.29 -18.12 -22.85
CA ASN A 495 -11.63 -18.83 -24.08
C ASN A 495 -10.48 -18.82 -25.07
N LYS A 496 -9.90 -19.99 -25.33
CA LYS A 496 -8.81 -20.18 -26.29
C LYS A 496 -9.14 -19.73 -27.72
N LYS A 497 -10.42 -19.68 -28.08
CA LYS A 497 -10.88 -19.24 -29.40
C LYS A 497 -10.78 -17.72 -29.62
N PHE A 498 -10.66 -16.94 -28.54
CA PHE A 498 -10.53 -15.47 -28.60
C PHE A 498 -9.08 -15.00 -28.55
N ASP A 499 -8.15 -15.77 -29.12
CA ASP A 499 -6.74 -15.80 -28.74
C ASP A 499 -5.87 -14.63 -29.20
N ASN A 500 -6.08 -14.01 -30.35
CA ASN A 500 -5.13 -13.02 -30.87
C ASN A 500 -5.60 -11.56 -30.75
N ASP A 501 -6.88 -11.35 -30.65
CA ASP A 501 -7.51 -10.07 -30.40
C ASP A 501 -8.87 -10.35 -29.76
N PHE A 502 -8.87 -10.41 -28.44
CA PHE A 502 -10.06 -10.74 -27.66
C PHE A 502 -11.23 -9.81 -28.01
N ASN A 503 -10.99 -8.50 -28.05
CA ASN A 503 -12.04 -7.52 -28.28
C ASN A 503 -12.66 -7.67 -29.67
N THR A 504 -11.84 -7.81 -30.72
CA THR A 504 -12.33 -8.01 -32.07
C THR A 504 -13.04 -9.36 -32.24
N SER A 505 -12.48 -10.43 -31.68
CA SER A 505 -13.09 -11.77 -31.72
C SER A 505 -14.42 -11.83 -30.97
N LEU A 506 -14.47 -11.22 -29.75
CA LEU A 506 -15.69 -11.13 -28.96
C LEU A 506 -16.77 -10.29 -29.69
N LYS A 507 -16.40 -9.12 -30.21
CA LYS A 507 -17.30 -8.24 -30.95
C LYS A 507 -17.89 -8.98 -32.15
N LYS A 508 -17.07 -9.64 -32.95
CA LYS A 508 -17.53 -10.46 -34.11
C LYS A 508 -18.47 -11.57 -33.65
N HIS A 509 -18.18 -12.23 -32.52
CA HIS A 509 -19.06 -13.28 -31.97
C HIS A 509 -20.40 -12.70 -31.52
N ILE A 510 -20.40 -11.57 -30.81
CA ILE A 510 -21.62 -10.89 -30.34
C ILE A 510 -22.48 -10.45 -31.54
N ASP A 511 -21.90 -9.79 -32.52
CA ASP A 511 -22.62 -9.27 -33.71
C ASP A 511 -23.22 -10.38 -34.55
N SER A 512 -22.49 -11.49 -34.76
CA SER A 512 -22.95 -12.62 -35.61
C SER A 512 -23.94 -13.54 -34.91
N LYS A 513 -23.76 -13.82 -33.61
CA LYS A 513 -24.54 -14.82 -32.86
C LYS A 513 -25.59 -14.22 -31.93
N LYS A 514 -25.48 -12.92 -31.60
CA LYS A 514 -26.36 -12.22 -30.64
C LYS A 514 -26.60 -13.04 -29.36
N PRO A 515 -25.54 -13.44 -28.65
CA PRO A 515 -25.62 -14.30 -27.47
C PRO A 515 -26.37 -13.64 -26.31
N VAL A 516 -26.68 -14.44 -25.29
CA VAL A 516 -26.96 -13.91 -23.95
C VAL A 516 -25.60 -13.64 -23.27
N VAL A 517 -25.35 -12.41 -22.86
CA VAL A 517 -24.09 -12.02 -22.23
C VAL A 517 -24.31 -11.79 -20.73
N PHE A 518 -23.56 -12.51 -19.91
CA PHE A 518 -23.46 -12.31 -18.46
C PHE A 518 -22.22 -11.47 -18.15
N LEU A 519 -22.42 -10.32 -17.52
CA LEU A 519 -21.34 -9.46 -17.02
C LEU A 519 -21.28 -9.58 -15.51
N MET A 520 -20.10 -9.86 -14.95
CA MET A 520 -19.86 -10.07 -13.53
C MET A 520 -18.80 -9.08 -13.03
N GLY A 521 -18.92 -8.58 -11.80
CA GLY A 521 -17.94 -7.69 -11.13
C GLY A 521 -18.38 -6.28 -10.91
#